data_8d9ca891823287c3d55d6e0040a847ec
#
_entry.id   8d9ca891823287c3d55d6e0040a847ec
#
_cell.length_a   1.000
_cell.length_b   1.000
_cell.length_c   1.000
_cell.angle_alpha   90.00
_cell.angle_beta   90.00
_cell.angle_gamma   90.00
#
_symmetry.space_group_name_H-M   'P 1'
#
loop_
_entity.id
_entity.type
_entity.pdbx_description
1 polymer ?
#
loop_
_entity_poly.entity_id
_entity_poly.type
_entity_poly.pdbx_seq_one_letter_code
_entity_poly.pdbx_strand_id
1 'polypeptide(L)'
;MNQQPQMTAQDQRAARAMRQSKIMSIIAAGALALVFVVAMAMWVYLRTIDRNATVTERDQVSTDGNLAPTADESAVANVADKASKSVVSIITNIEESSSLRTTTRQSAAAGTGIIVSKDGYIVTNKHVVSKASSIRVIASDGTRYDDVRVVGEDPLNDIAYLKLEVGNTVLTPLSLGDSATVRVGQSVVAIGNALGRYQNTVTSGIISGKGRPVTASTSGNSAQRTESLTDLIQTDAAVNSGNSGGPLLNRSGQVIGINVAVATNAQGISFAIPVNAMKGTLKSVLAGKGVRRAYLGARYVMLTPDIAKQVGTSAKEGAYVMTSGEKSAIVAGSPADKAGLREKDVITKINSLVVGKQGDVSSLIGEYQPGDVVALTILRDGKERVVRVTLSEYQGGESGE
;
A
#
# COMPACT_ATOMS: atom_id res chain seq x y z
N MET A 1 -96.31 60.12 -35.86
CA MET A 1 -94.96 60.64 -35.82
C MET A 1 -94.34 60.15 -34.49
N ASN A 2 -93.56 59.05 -34.55
CA ASN A 2 -92.92 58.50 -33.34
C ASN A 2 -91.49 58.98 -33.32
N GLN A 3 -91.21 59.96 -32.48
CA GLN A 3 -89.81 60.36 -32.23
C GLN A 3 -89.14 59.32 -31.28
N GLN A 4 -88.18 58.58 -31.78
CA GLN A 4 -87.33 57.75 -30.90
C GLN A 4 -86.42 58.75 -30.13
N PRO A 5 -86.26 58.55 -28.82
CA PRO A 5 -85.35 59.38 -28.05
C PRO A 5 -83.93 59.14 -28.45
N GLN A 6 -83.22 60.19 -28.84
CA GLN A 6 -81.79 60.14 -29.12
C GLN A 6 -81.01 59.97 -27.80
N MET A 7 -80.26 58.86 -27.72
CA MET A 7 -79.34 58.63 -26.60
C MET A 7 -78.29 59.70 -26.48
N THR A 8 -78.13 60.28 -25.31
CA THR A 8 -77.13 61.34 -25.03
C THR A 8 -75.69 60.81 -25.15
N ALA A 9 -74.75 61.66 -25.41
CA ALA A 9 -73.33 61.30 -25.51
C ALA A 9 -72.79 60.65 -24.21
N GLN A 10 -73.48 60.96 -23.11
CA GLN A 10 -73.13 60.39 -21.79
C GLN A 10 -73.61 58.94 -21.68
N ASP A 11 -74.76 58.58 -22.20
CA ASP A 11 -75.28 57.20 -22.22
C ASP A 11 -74.47 56.31 -23.17
N GLN A 12 -73.98 56.86 -24.28
CA GLN A 12 -73.10 56.11 -25.20
C GLN A 12 -71.71 55.81 -24.57
N ARG A 13 -71.18 56.75 -23.77
CA ARG A 13 -69.94 56.52 -23.02
C ARG A 13 -70.13 55.49 -21.92
N ALA A 14 -71.21 55.53 -21.19
CA ALA A 14 -71.56 54.56 -20.15
C ALA A 14 -71.75 53.15 -20.74
N ALA A 15 -72.45 53.04 -21.89
CA ALA A 15 -72.63 51.75 -22.61
C ALA A 15 -71.31 51.14 -23.10
N ARG A 16 -70.39 52.04 -23.62
CA ARG A 16 -69.06 51.58 -24.04
C ARG A 16 -68.19 51.15 -22.85
N ALA A 17 -68.24 51.88 -21.73
CA ALA A 17 -67.52 51.49 -20.52
C ALA A 17 -68.02 50.16 -19.94
N MET A 18 -69.34 49.93 -19.89
CA MET A 18 -69.93 48.65 -19.49
C MET A 18 -69.54 47.49 -20.45
N ARG A 19 -69.51 47.75 -21.73
CA ARG A 19 -69.10 46.75 -22.72
C ARG A 19 -67.62 46.41 -22.60
N GLN A 20 -66.76 47.38 -22.41
CA GLN A 20 -65.32 47.17 -22.13
C GLN A 20 -65.10 46.41 -20.82
N SER A 21 -65.80 46.76 -19.73
CA SER A 21 -65.77 46.04 -18.46
C SER A 21 -66.15 44.58 -18.60
N LYS A 22 -67.24 44.28 -19.34
CA LYS A 22 -67.67 42.90 -19.62
C LYS A 22 -66.63 42.11 -20.44
N ILE A 23 -66.03 42.74 -21.44
CA ILE A 23 -64.99 42.13 -22.25
C ILE A 23 -63.74 41.86 -21.37
N MET A 24 -63.30 42.81 -20.59
CA MET A 24 -62.20 42.64 -19.63
C MET A 24 -62.46 41.49 -18.63
N SER A 25 -63.70 41.40 -18.09
CA SER A 25 -64.09 40.35 -17.17
C SER A 25 -64.06 38.95 -17.85
N ILE A 26 -64.49 38.88 -19.10
CA ILE A 26 -64.43 37.59 -19.88
C ILE A 26 -62.98 37.21 -20.17
N ILE A 27 -62.12 38.17 -20.53
CA ILE A 27 -60.67 37.90 -20.76
C ILE A 27 -60.00 37.47 -19.44
N ALA A 28 -60.32 38.15 -18.30
CA ALA A 28 -59.79 37.81 -17.01
C ALA A 28 -60.23 36.38 -16.57
N ALA A 29 -61.52 36.05 -16.78
CA ALA A 29 -62.04 34.71 -16.49
C ALA A 29 -61.40 33.63 -17.35
N GLY A 30 -61.19 33.94 -18.65
CA GLY A 30 -60.47 33.02 -19.56
C GLY A 30 -59.02 32.79 -19.19
N ALA A 31 -58.31 33.86 -18.76
CA ALA A 31 -56.94 33.78 -18.29
C ALA A 31 -56.83 32.95 -16.99
N LEU A 32 -57.75 33.13 -16.05
CA LEU A 32 -57.83 32.36 -14.81
C LEU A 32 -58.12 30.87 -15.10
N ALA A 33 -59.04 30.54 -16.02
CA ALA A 33 -59.35 29.20 -16.44
C ALA A 33 -58.11 28.53 -17.10
N LEU A 34 -57.37 29.25 -17.94
CA LEU A 34 -56.13 28.75 -18.55
C LEU A 34 -55.04 28.42 -17.48
N VAL A 35 -54.86 29.33 -16.55
CA VAL A 35 -53.91 29.10 -15.44
C VAL A 35 -54.30 27.86 -14.61
N PHE A 36 -55.62 27.70 -14.36
CA PHE A 36 -56.11 26.51 -13.61
C PHE A 36 -55.88 25.21 -14.40
N VAL A 37 -56.10 25.21 -15.70
CA VAL A 37 -55.86 24.05 -16.59
C VAL A 37 -54.36 23.71 -16.62
N VAL A 38 -53.50 24.72 -16.74
CA VAL A 38 -52.03 24.52 -16.72
C VAL A 38 -51.56 24.01 -15.36
N ALA A 39 -52.11 24.57 -14.26
CA ALA A 39 -51.79 24.12 -12.93
C ALA A 39 -52.24 22.66 -12.68
N MET A 40 -53.43 22.31 -13.18
CA MET A 40 -53.95 20.95 -13.09
C MET A 40 -53.14 19.95 -13.94
N ALA A 41 -52.77 20.35 -15.16
CA ALA A 41 -51.89 19.55 -15.99
C ALA A 41 -50.51 19.35 -15.38
N MET A 42 -49.95 20.42 -14.80
CA MET A 42 -48.71 20.35 -14.05
C MET A 42 -48.80 19.45 -12.81
N TRP A 43 -49.91 19.55 -12.07
CA TRP A 43 -50.16 18.70 -10.89
C TRP A 43 -50.31 17.20 -11.29
N VAL A 44 -51.04 16.90 -12.38
CA VAL A 44 -51.13 15.55 -12.93
C VAL A 44 -49.76 15.06 -13.40
N TYR A 45 -49.02 15.91 -14.09
CA TYR A 45 -47.66 15.58 -14.55
C TYR A 45 -46.69 15.30 -13.39
N LEU A 46 -46.70 16.12 -12.34
CA LEU A 46 -45.91 15.90 -11.14
C LEU A 46 -46.32 14.60 -10.41
N ARG A 47 -47.64 14.32 -10.36
CA ARG A 47 -48.15 13.07 -9.77
C ARG A 47 -47.81 11.81 -10.58
N THR A 48 -47.67 11.93 -11.89
CA THR A 48 -47.22 10.81 -12.74
C THR A 48 -45.71 10.60 -12.63
N ILE A 49 -44.91 11.65 -12.43
CA ILE A 49 -43.48 11.55 -12.13
C ILE A 49 -43.25 10.89 -10.75
N ASP A 50 -44.01 11.30 -9.71
CA ASP A 50 -43.94 10.68 -8.39
C ASP A 50 -44.36 9.21 -8.37
N ARG A 51 -45.29 8.81 -9.27
CA ARG A 51 -45.66 7.40 -9.40
C ARG A 51 -44.66 6.56 -10.17
N ASN A 52 -43.86 7.18 -11.04
CA ASN A 52 -42.77 6.52 -11.76
C ASN A 52 -41.39 6.66 -11.10
N ALA A 53 -41.25 7.52 -10.08
CA ALA A 53 -40.25 7.40 -9.08
C ALA A 53 -40.64 6.28 -8.12
N THR A 54 -40.63 5.05 -8.59
CA THR A 54 -40.34 3.94 -7.71
C THR A 54 -38.96 4.24 -7.13
N VAL A 55 -38.89 4.94 -5.98
CA VAL A 55 -37.92 4.56 -4.97
C VAL A 55 -38.12 3.04 -4.92
N THR A 56 -37.16 2.31 -5.44
CA THR A 56 -37.05 0.88 -5.20
C THR A 56 -37.06 0.81 -3.67
N GLU A 57 -38.26 0.63 -3.09
CA GLU A 57 -38.37 -0.03 -1.81
C GLU A 57 -37.36 -1.14 -1.93
N ARG A 58 -36.39 -1.20 -1.03
CA ARG A 58 -35.49 -2.33 -0.93
C ARG A 58 -36.40 -3.54 -1.11
N ASP A 59 -36.46 -4.05 -2.32
CA ASP A 59 -37.08 -5.34 -2.54
C ASP A 59 -36.42 -6.17 -1.47
N GLN A 60 -37.21 -6.65 -0.53
CA GLN A 60 -36.72 -7.68 0.36
C GLN A 60 -36.17 -8.69 -0.64
N VAL A 61 -34.84 -8.65 -0.84
CA VAL A 61 -34.16 -9.64 -1.65
C VAL A 61 -34.68 -10.92 -1.09
N SER A 62 -35.56 -11.54 -1.88
CA SER A 62 -36.20 -12.78 -1.50
C SER A 62 -35.06 -13.63 -0.97
N THR A 63 -35.18 -14.07 0.28
CA THR A 63 -34.18 -14.89 0.99
C THR A 63 -33.82 -16.18 0.25
N ASP A 64 -34.43 -16.44 -0.87
CA ASP A 64 -34.13 -17.52 -1.82
C ASP A 64 -33.01 -17.18 -2.82
N GLY A 65 -32.55 -15.92 -2.87
CA GLY A 65 -31.34 -15.49 -3.57
C GLY A 65 -30.18 -15.26 -2.60
N ASN A 66 -29.89 -16.24 -1.75
CA ASN A 66 -28.65 -16.28 -0.99
C ASN A 66 -27.51 -16.41 -2.00
N LEU A 67 -27.03 -15.27 -2.54
CA LEU A 67 -25.77 -15.20 -3.24
C LEU A 67 -24.71 -15.53 -2.18
N ALA A 68 -24.52 -16.85 -1.95
CA ALA A 68 -23.42 -17.31 -1.15
C ALA A 68 -22.17 -16.65 -1.74
N PRO A 69 -21.34 -15.99 -0.91
CA PRO A 69 -20.11 -15.36 -1.41
C PRO A 69 -19.36 -16.40 -2.23
N THR A 70 -18.80 -15.99 -3.36
CA THR A 70 -17.95 -16.87 -4.16
C THR A 70 -16.82 -17.42 -3.28
N ALA A 71 -16.24 -18.54 -3.66
CA ALA A 71 -15.11 -19.11 -2.91
C ALA A 71 -13.97 -18.09 -2.76
N ASP A 72 -13.81 -17.17 -3.72
CA ASP A 72 -12.81 -16.12 -3.69
C ASP A 72 -13.17 -15.00 -2.73
N GLU A 73 -14.40 -14.51 -2.71
CA GLU A 73 -14.89 -13.51 -1.74
C GLU A 73 -14.81 -14.03 -0.31
N SER A 74 -15.22 -15.27 -0.09
CA SER A 74 -15.12 -15.94 1.21
C SER A 74 -13.64 -16.07 1.65
N ALA A 75 -12.73 -16.35 0.73
CA ALA A 75 -11.32 -16.47 1.05
C ALA A 75 -10.71 -15.13 1.49
N VAL A 76 -11.01 -14.02 0.79
CA VAL A 76 -10.53 -12.67 1.15
C VAL A 76 -11.08 -12.26 2.53
N ALA A 77 -12.39 -12.44 2.76
CA ALA A 77 -13.02 -12.12 4.04
C ALA A 77 -12.41 -12.92 5.20
N ASN A 78 -12.23 -14.24 5.02
CA ASN A 78 -11.64 -15.10 6.03
C ASN A 78 -10.18 -14.74 6.36
N VAL A 79 -9.39 -14.34 5.35
CA VAL A 79 -8.02 -13.86 5.56
C VAL A 79 -8.04 -12.56 6.34
N ALA A 80 -8.91 -11.62 5.98
CA ALA A 80 -9.05 -10.34 6.66
C ALA A 80 -9.44 -10.52 8.14
N ASP A 81 -10.46 -11.33 8.43
CA ASP A 81 -10.94 -11.58 9.79
C ASP A 81 -9.85 -12.19 10.70
N LYS A 82 -9.10 -13.14 10.17
CA LYS A 82 -8.02 -13.79 10.92
C LYS A 82 -6.82 -12.86 11.14
N ALA A 83 -6.41 -12.15 10.08
CA ALA A 83 -5.20 -11.35 10.10
C ALA A 83 -5.37 -10.01 10.82
N SER A 84 -6.55 -9.40 10.81
CA SER A 84 -6.81 -8.09 11.42
C SER A 84 -6.43 -8.02 12.89
N LYS A 85 -6.56 -9.12 13.63
CA LYS A 85 -6.17 -9.22 15.07
C LYS A 85 -4.67 -9.06 15.29
N SER A 86 -3.87 -9.26 14.25
CA SER A 86 -2.41 -9.24 14.30
C SER A 86 -1.85 -8.00 13.56
N VAL A 87 -2.72 -7.12 13.08
CA VAL A 87 -2.35 -5.87 12.42
C VAL A 87 -2.64 -4.70 13.36
N VAL A 88 -1.68 -3.83 13.53
CA VAL A 88 -1.76 -2.68 14.43
C VAL A 88 -1.57 -1.38 13.69
N SER A 89 -2.20 -0.32 14.19
CA SER A 89 -1.95 1.05 13.75
C SER A 89 -0.76 1.62 14.52
N ILE A 90 0.17 2.25 13.81
CA ILE A 90 1.30 2.96 14.39
C ILE A 90 1.08 4.44 14.16
N ILE A 91 1.08 5.21 15.23
CA ILE A 91 0.98 6.67 15.20
C ILE A 91 2.28 7.23 15.76
N THR A 92 2.93 8.09 14.98
CA THR A 92 4.19 8.71 15.35
C THR A 92 4.04 10.22 15.40
N ASN A 93 4.61 10.85 16.42
CA ASN A 93 4.76 12.29 16.47
C ASN A 93 6.16 12.66 15.99
N ILE A 94 6.24 13.63 15.10
CA ILE A 94 7.49 14.15 14.55
C ILE A 94 7.61 15.60 15.02
N GLU A 95 8.72 15.93 15.68
CA GLU A 95 9.04 17.30 16.05
C GLU A 95 9.91 17.94 14.97
N GLU A 96 9.34 18.83 14.18
CA GLU A 96 10.10 19.64 13.24
C GLU A 96 10.57 20.93 13.92
N SER A 97 11.85 21.00 14.29
CA SER A 97 12.50 22.23 14.71
C SER A 97 12.89 23.04 13.47
N SER A 98 12.17 24.09 13.17
CA SER A 98 12.56 25.07 12.16
C SER A 98 13.61 26.00 12.77
N SER A 99 14.82 25.99 12.22
CA SER A 99 15.96 26.84 12.64
C SER A 99 15.72 28.35 12.45
N LEU A 100 14.58 28.77 11.91
CA LEU A 100 14.23 30.17 11.63
C LEU A 100 13.02 30.70 12.44
N ARG A 101 12.32 29.85 13.20
CA ARG A 101 11.23 30.27 14.07
C ARG A 101 11.14 29.39 15.31
N THR A 102 11.01 30.00 16.48
CA THR A 102 10.83 29.37 17.80
C THR A 102 9.52 28.58 17.98
N THR A 103 8.94 28.06 16.90
CA THR A 103 7.68 27.28 16.96
C THR A 103 7.97 25.84 16.53
N THR A 104 7.97 24.93 17.51
CA THR A 104 7.98 23.48 17.28
C THR A 104 6.61 23.11 16.67
N ARG A 105 6.62 22.62 15.45
CA ARG A 105 5.43 22.10 14.79
C ARG A 105 5.40 20.59 15.00
N GLN A 106 4.43 20.11 15.76
CA GLN A 106 4.17 18.67 15.87
C GLN A 106 3.35 18.23 14.66
N SER A 107 3.86 17.30 13.88
CA SER A 107 3.11 16.61 12.84
C SER A 107 2.95 15.15 13.25
N ALA A 108 1.74 14.61 13.09
CA ALA A 108 1.47 13.20 13.33
C ALA A 108 1.53 12.46 11.99
N ALA A 109 2.30 11.38 11.94
CA ALA A 109 2.29 10.44 10.83
C ALA A 109 1.67 9.11 11.29
N ALA A 110 1.11 8.36 10.35
CA ALA A 110 0.49 7.08 10.63
C ALA A 110 1.01 6.00 9.67
N GLY A 111 1.19 4.81 10.21
CA GLY A 111 1.56 3.60 9.50
C GLY A 111 0.88 2.37 10.08
N THR A 112 1.30 1.24 9.62
CA THR A 112 0.81 -0.07 10.05
C THR A 112 1.96 -0.94 10.55
N GLY A 113 1.67 -1.87 11.44
CA GLY A 113 2.62 -2.86 11.92
C GLY A 113 2.01 -4.25 11.97
N ILE A 114 2.86 -5.25 12.00
CA ILE A 114 2.51 -6.67 12.04
C ILE A 114 3.02 -7.26 13.34
N ILE A 115 2.15 -7.82 14.15
CA ILE A 115 2.54 -8.59 15.35
C ILE A 115 3.20 -9.89 14.86
N VAL A 116 4.46 -10.12 15.25
CA VAL A 116 5.26 -11.29 14.86
C VAL A 116 5.61 -12.21 16.01
N SER A 117 5.28 -11.81 17.25
CA SER A 117 5.45 -12.66 18.43
C SER A 117 4.36 -12.44 19.47
N LYS A 118 4.14 -13.44 20.34
CA LYS A 118 3.13 -13.38 21.40
C LYS A 118 3.47 -12.37 22.50
N ASP A 119 4.73 -12.07 22.70
CA ASP A 119 5.26 -11.17 23.72
C ASP A 119 5.43 -9.72 23.24
N GLY A 120 4.96 -9.37 22.03
CA GLY A 120 4.82 -7.98 21.60
C GLY A 120 5.89 -7.47 20.64
N TYR A 121 6.61 -8.33 19.92
CA TYR A 121 7.42 -7.86 18.80
C TYR A 121 6.55 -7.54 17.59
N ILE A 122 6.83 -6.40 16.96
CA ILE A 122 6.15 -5.89 15.78
C ILE A 122 7.17 -5.60 14.69
N VAL A 123 6.81 -5.89 13.45
CA VAL A 123 7.52 -5.46 12.24
C VAL A 123 6.74 -4.34 11.57
N THR A 124 7.44 -3.33 11.09
CA THR A 124 6.90 -2.22 10.30
C THR A 124 7.95 -1.70 9.33
N ASN A 125 7.64 -0.67 8.56
CA ASN A 125 8.65 0.02 7.75
C ASN A 125 9.50 0.97 8.63
N LYS A 126 10.79 1.10 8.26
CA LYS A 126 11.74 2.02 8.91
C LYS A 126 11.28 3.47 8.80
N HIS A 127 10.82 3.90 7.60
CA HIS A 127 10.37 5.28 7.38
C HIS A 127 9.14 5.67 8.24
N VAL A 128 8.37 4.69 8.73
CA VAL A 128 7.24 4.95 9.64
C VAL A 128 7.71 5.43 11.01
N VAL A 129 8.89 4.99 11.48
CA VAL A 129 9.35 5.21 12.85
C VAL A 129 10.64 6.01 12.98
N SER A 130 11.43 6.14 11.92
CA SER A 130 12.82 6.66 11.96
C SER A 130 12.97 8.13 12.35
N LYS A 131 11.92 8.92 12.46
CA LYS A 131 11.96 10.32 12.91
C LYS A 131 10.99 10.60 14.05
N ALA A 132 10.45 9.55 14.64
CA ALA A 132 9.44 9.68 15.67
C ALA A 132 10.05 10.13 16.99
N SER A 133 9.56 11.21 17.56
CA SER A 133 9.83 11.62 18.95
C SER A 133 9.05 10.75 19.95
N SER A 134 7.89 10.26 19.54
CA SER A 134 7.12 9.26 20.29
C SER A 134 6.35 8.34 19.34
N ILE A 135 6.15 7.10 19.78
CA ILE A 135 5.45 6.07 19.02
C ILE A 135 4.31 5.54 19.89
N ARG A 136 3.12 5.50 19.31
CA ARG A 136 1.95 4.85 19.90
C ARG A 136 1.48 3.74 18.97
N VAL A 137 1.16 2.59 19.55
CA VAL A 137 0.56 1.47 18.83
C VAL A 137 -0.87 1.27 19.29
N ILE A 138 -1.78 1.07 18.35
CA ILE A 138 -3.19 0.77 18.64
C ILE A 138 -3.52 -0.58 18.00
N ALA A 139 -3.93 -1.54 18.82
CA ALA A 139 -4.37 -2.84 18.37
C ALA A 139 -5.79 -2.79 17.76
N SER A 140 -6.17 -3.85 17.07
CA SER A 140 -7.47 -3.93 16.37
C SER A 140 -8.69 -3.84 17.29
N ASP A 141 -8.54 -4.19 18.57
CA ASP A 141 -9.56 -4.08 19.61
C ASP A 141 -9.62 -2.67 20.26
N GLY A 142 -8.79 -1.73 19.81
CA GLY A 142 -8.67 -0.38 20.34
C GLY A 142 -7.70 -0.24 21.52
N THR A 143 -7.08 -1.33 21.98
CA THR A 143 -6.06 -1.28 23.04
C THR A 143 -4.88 -0.41 22.60
N ARG A 144 -4.46 0.51 23.47
CA ARG A 144 -3.37 1.47 23.21
C ARG A 144 -2.13 1.09 23.99
N TYR A 145 -1.00 1.13 23.30
CA TYR A 145 0.33 0.95 23.88
C TYR A 145 1.14 2.22 23.61
N ASP A 146 1.47 2.95 24.67
CA ASP A 146 2.26 4.18 24.61
C ASP A 146 3.73 3.93 24.94
N ASP A 147 4.04 2.85 25.63
CA ASP A 147 5.41 2.41 25.91
C ASP A 147 5.89 1.45 24.81
N VAL A 148 6.40 2.05 23.73
CA VAL A 148 6.84 1.34 22.52
C VAL A 148 8.31 1.63 22.28
N ARG A 149 9.12 0.58 22.31
CA ARG A 149 10.56 0.68 22.08
C ARG A 149 10.94 0.25 20.67
N VAL A 150 11.72 1.06 19.96
CA VAL A 150 12.38 0.65 18.72
C VAL A 150 13.54 -0.29 19.10
N VAL A 151 13.44 -1.56 18.67
CA VAL A 151 14.49 -2.58 18.89
C VAL A 151 15.66 -2.37 17.95
N GLY A 152 15.38 -1.93 16.72
CA GLY A 152 16.36 -1.61 15.71
C GLY A 152 15.74 -1.54 14.30
N GLU A 153 16.55 -1.09 13.37
CA GLU A 153 16.21 -0.90 11.96
C GLU A 153 17.14 -1.72 11.08
N ASP A 154 16.62 -2.31 10.00
CA ASP A 154 17.44 -2.99 9.00
C ASP A 154 18.23 -1.91 8.20
N PRO A 155 19.56 -2.01 8.13
CA PRO A 155 20.38 -1.00 7.46
C PRO A 155 20.21 -0.95 5.94
N LEU A 156 19.74 -2.04 5.32
CA LEU A 156 19.64 -2.18 3.87
C LEU A 156 18.21 -2.19 3.32
N ASN A 157 17.23 -2.49 4.19
CA ASN A 157 15.83 -2.52 3.80
C ASN A 157 15.03 -1.53 4.65
N ASP A 158 13.91 -1.09 4.13
CA ASP A 158 12.97 -0.24 4.85
C ASP A 158 12.15 -1.04 5.86
N ILE A 159 12.81 -1.67 6.87
CA ILE A 159 12.20 -2.50 7.90
C ILE A 159 12.68 -2.04 9.28
N ALA A 160 11.75 -1.96 10.23
CA ALA A 160 12.01 -1.70 11.63
C ALA A 160 11.29 -2.71 12.53
N TYR A 161 11.85 -2.92 13.71
CA TYR A 161 11.31 -3.81 14.74
C TYR A 161 10.99 -3.01 15.98
N LEU A 162 9.77 -3.19 16.49
CA LEU A 162 9.28 -2.57 17.72
C LEU A 162 9.03 -3.63 18.76
N LYS A 163 9.07 -3.24 20.04
CA LYS A 163 8.69 -4.06 21.19
C LYS A 163 7.66 -3.31 22.01
N LEU A 164 6.52 -3.95 22.24
CA LEU A 164 5.47 -3.49 23.16
C LEU A 164 5.69 -4.07 24.53
N GLU A 165 5.41 -3.30 25.57
CA GLU A 165 5.23 -3.81 26.92
C GLU A 165 3.77 -4.25 27.09
N VAL A 166 3.56 -5.56 26.92
CA VAL A 166 2.19 -6.16 26.88
C VAL A 166 1.71 -6.68 28.23
N GLY A 167 2.56 -6.65 29.26
CA GLY A 167 2.24 -7.22 30.57
C GLY A 167 1.85 -8.71 30.45
N ASN A 168 0.68 -9.06 30.98
CA ASN A 168 0.15 -10.44 30.92
C ASN A 168 -0.68 -10.71 29.65
N THR A 169 -0.81 -9.75 28.74
CA THR A 169 -1.57 -9.93 27.48
C THR A 169 -0.76 -10.79 26.52
N VAL A 170 -1.41 -11.80 25.96
CA VAL A 170 -0.82 -12.65 24.92
C VAL A 170 -1.36 -12.23 23.57
N LEU A 171 -0.49 -11.68 22.74
CA LEU A 171 -0.87 -11.25 21.39
C LEU A 171 -0.95 -12.43 20.42
N THR A 172 -1.65 -12.23 19.31
CA THR A 172 -1.76 -13.23 18.23
C THR A 172 -0.81 -12.84 17.09
N PRO A 173 0.30 -13.56 16.87
CA PRO A 173 1.22 -13.26 15.78
C PRO A 173 0.70 -13.78 14.44
N LEU A 174 1.00 -13.08 13.34
CA LEU A 174 0.81 -13.59 11.98
C LEU A 174 1.88 -14.62 11.62
N SER A 175 1.46 -15.64 10.90
CA SER A 175 2.38 -16.62 10.32
C SER A 175 3.10 -16.01 9.12
N LEU A 176 4.41 -16.23 9.04
CA LEU A 176 5.20 -15.84 7.88
C LEU A 176 5.11 -16.93 6.80
N GLY A 177 4.95 -16.51 5.56
CA GLY A 177 5.01 -17.36 4.39
C GLY A 177 6.42 -17.49 3.83
N ASP A 178 6.47 -17.76 2.51
CA ASP A 178 7.71 -17.86 1.75
C ASP A 178 7.57 -17.06 0.44
N SER A 179 8.22 -15.88 0.41
CA SER A 179 8.17 -14.99 -0.76
C SER A 179 8.93 -15.54 -1.98
N ALA A 180 9.83 -16.50 -1.80
CA ALA A 180 10.52 -17.16 -2.91
C ALA A 180 9.59 -18.02 -3.76
N THR A 181 8.49 -18.51 -3.18
CA THR A 181 7.51 -19.38 -3.85
C THR A 181 6.37 -18.67 -4.53
N VAL A 182 6.22 -17.34 -4.32
CA VAL A 182 5.11 -16.56 -4.89
C VAL A 182 5.23 -16.47 -6.43
N ARG A 183 4.09 -16.41 -7.09
CA ARG A 183 3.97 -16.35 -8.55
C ARG A 183 3.15 -15.16 -9.01
N VAL A 184 3.52 -14.59 -10.15
CA VAL A 184 2.71 -13.57 -10.83
C VAL A 184 1.33 -14.17 -11.13
N GLY A 185 0.28 -13.37 -10.93
CA GLY A 185 -1.11 -13.79 -11.01
C GLY A 185 -1.69 -14.40 -9.73
N GLN A 186 -0.89 -14.66 -8.70
CA GLN A 186 -1.36 -15.15 -7.40
C GLN A 186 -2.12 -14.08 -6.66
N SER A 187 -3.34 -14.43 -6.17
CA SER A 187 -4.16 -13.52 -5.37
C SER A 187 -3.51 -13.16 -4.04
N VAL A 188 -3.65 -11.90 -3.65
CA VAL A 188 -3.10 -11.35 -2.41
C VAL A 188 -4.11 -10.42 -1.73
N VAL A 189 -3.91 -10.25 -0.41
CA VAL A 189 -4.69 -9.34 0.43
C VAL A 189 -3.71 -8.43 1.16
N ALA A 190 -3.88 -7.11 1.04
CA ALA A 190 -3.15 -6.13 1.82
C ALA A 190 -4.04 -5.57 2.93
N ILE A 191 -3.49 -5.46 4.15
CA ILE A 191 -4.20 -4.90 5.29
C ILE A 191 -3.39 -3.75 5.86
N GLY A 192 -4.09 -2.70 6.32
CA GLY A 192 -3.43 -1.56 6.94
C GLY A 192 -4.39 -0.55 7.54
N ASN A 193 -3.83 0.56 8.03
CA ASN A 193 -4.56 1.70 8.57
C ASN A 193 -4.52 2.86 7.58
N ALA A 194 -5.34 2.80 6.55
CA ALA A 194 -5.34 3.79 5.49
C ALA A 194 -5.55 5.21 6.04
N LEU A 195 -4.65 6.12 5.65
CA LEU A 195 -4.68 7.54 6.02
C LEU A 195 -4.66 7.79 7.55
N GLY A 196 -4.30 6.81 8.37
CA GLY A 196 -4.30 6.93 9.83
C GLY A 196 -5.68 7.06 10.48
N ARG A 197 -6.75 6.87 9.72
CA ARG A 197 -8.15 7.04 10.14
C ARG A 197 -9.01 5.79 9.94
N TYR A 198 -8.62 4.93 9.01
CA TYR A 198 -9.39 3.75 8.62
C TYR A 198 -8.62 2.49 9.00
N GLN A 199 -8.71 2.11 10.28
CA GLN A 199 -8.08 0.90 10.80
C GLN A 199 -8.64 -0.33 10.07
N ASN A 200 -7.77 -1.34 9.86
CA ASN A 200 -8.13 -2.60 9.20
C ASN A 200 -8.72 -2.41 7.80
N THR A 201 -8.26 -1.38 7.06
CA THR A 201 -8.58 -1.28 5.64
C THR A 201 -8.00 -2.49 4.92
N VAL A 202 -8.87 -3.23 4.23
CA VAL A 202 -8.52 -4.41 3.45
C VAL A 202 -8.62 -4.09 1.97
N THR A 203 -7.58 -4.40 1.22
CA THR A 203 -7.58 -4.36 -0.24
C THR A 203 -7.11 -5.69 -0.79
N SER A 204 -7.61 -6.10 -1.95
CA SER A 204 -7.23 -7.34 -2.60
C SER A 204 -6.77 -7.07 -4.03
N GLY A 205 -5.93 -7.95 -4.54
CA GLY A 205 -5.39 -7.88 -5.88
C GLY A 205 -4.59 -9.16 -6.19
N ILE A 206 -3.65 -9.01 -7.12
CA ILE A 206 -2.74 -10.09 -7.52
C ILE A 206 -1.28 -9.63 -7.42
N ILE A 207 -0.37 -10.55 -7.44
CA ILE A 207 1.04 -10.28 -7.70
C ILE A 207 1.19 -9.93 -9.18
N SER A 208 1.51 -8.67 -9.48
CA SER A 208 1.67 -8.14 -10.85
C SER A 208 3.11 -8.31 -11.36
N GLY A 209 4.09 -8.43 -10.46
CA GLY A 209 5.50 -8.59 -10.80
C GLY A 209 6.36 -8.93 -9.60
N LYS A 210 7.63 -9.27 -9.87
CA LYS A 210 8.66 -9.58 -8.86
C LYS A 210 9.98 -8.96 -9.27
N GLY A 211 10.89 -8.80 -8.30
CA GLY A 211 12.23 -8.30 -8.58
C GLY A 211 12.24 -6.85 -9.06
N ARG A 212 11.31 -6.01 -8.57
CA ARG A 212 11.21 -4.63 -9.01
C ARG A 212 12.11 -3.71 -8.17
N PRO A 213 13.10 -3.04 -8.78
CA PRO A 213 13.82 -1.97 -8.11
C PRO A 213 12.93 -0.71 -8.09
N VAL A 214 12.87 -0.05 -6.94
CA VAL A 214 12.16 1.23 -6.79
C VAL A 214 13.05 2.19 -6.01
N THR A 215 13.23 3.36 -6.59
CA THR A 215 13.92 4.47 -5.94
C THR A 215 12.87 5.36 -5.29
N ALA A 216 12.80 5.34 -3.98
CA ALA A 216 11.90 6.19 -3.21
C ALA A 216 12.62 7.48 -2.82
N SER A 217 12.08 8.62 -3.27
CA SER A 217 12.55 9.94 -2.83
C SER A 217 11.73 10.35 -1.62
N THR A 218 12.30 10.38 -0.44
CA THR A 218 11.66 10.99 0.74
C THR A 218 11.74 12.50 0.62
N SER A 219 10.60 13.14 0.30
CA SER A 219 10.49 14.61 0.29
C SER A 219 10.55 15.15 1.72
N GLY A 220 11.71 15.66 2.13
CA GLY A 220 11.90 16.43 3.35
C GLY A 220 13.03 17.41 3.10
N ASN A 221 12.81 18.70 3.36
CA ASN A 221 13.80 19.76 3.26
C ASN A 221 15.11 19.35 3.96
N SER A 222 16.20 19.38 3.23
CA SER A 222 17.59 19.07 3.60
C SER A 222 18.02 17.62 3.32
N ALA A 223 18.77 17.46 2.24
CA ALA A 223 19.38 16.23 1.71
C ALA A 223 18.35 15.16 1.30
N GLN A 224 18.05 15.11 0.00
CA GLN A 224 17.35 13.99 -0.63
C GLN A 224 18.09 12.70 -0.28
N ARG A 225 17.61 11.96 0.71
CA ARG A 225 18.00 10.57 0.87
C ARG A 225 17.14 9.77 -0.10
N THR A 226 17.74 9.37 -1.17
CA THR A 226 17.17 8.42 -2.11
C THR A 226 17.36 7.04 -1.51
N GLU A 227 16.28 6.39 -1.09
CA GLU A 227 16.32 5.01 -0.64
C GLU A 227 16.04 4.11 -1.85
N SER A 228 17.01 3.28 -2.24
CA SER A 228 16.84 2.32 -3.33
C SER A 228 16.47 0.98 -2.75
N LEU A 229 15.21 0.60 -2.94
CA LEU A 229 14.70 -0.73 -2.56
C LEU A 229 14.78 -1.65 -3.78
N THR A 230 15.43 -2.78 -3.62
CA THR A 230 15.53 -3.80 -4.68
C THR A 230 14.58 -4.97 -4.40
N ASP A 231 14.32 -5.77 -5.41
CA ASP A 231 13.57 -7.03 -5.32
C ASP A 231 12.13 -6.92 -4.78
N LEU A 232 11.47 -5.78 -4.98
CA LEU A 232 10.10 -5.63 -4.49
C LEU A 232 9.11 -6.52 -5.23
N ILE A 233 8.09 -6.98 -4.49
CA ILE A 233 6.88 -7.59 -5.04
C ILE A 233 5.99 -6.46 -5.50
N GLN A 234 5.58 -6.47 -6.77
CA GLN A 234 4.59 -5.56 -7.34
C GLN A 234 3.19 -6.17 -7.23
N THR A 235 2.20 -5.39 -6.84
CA THR A 235 0.79 -5.79 -6.77
C THR A 235 -0.11 -4.66 -7.24
N ASP A 236 -1.31 -4.98 -7.70
CA ASP A 236 -2.39 -4.05 -7.99
C ASP A 236 -3.34 -3.85 -6.79
N ALA A 237 -3.17 -4.62 -5.70
CA ALA A 237 -3.82 -4.33 -4.44
C ALA A 237 -3.46 -2.90 -3.99
N ALA A 238 -4.45 -2.08 -3.66
CA ALA A 238 -4.22 -0.68 -3.33
C ALA A 238 -3.42 -0.54 -2.01
N VAL A 239 -2.20 -0.02 -2.13
CA VAL A 239 -1.34 0.38 -1.00
C VAL A 239 -1.15 1.88 -1.05
N ASN A 240 -1.65 2.57 -0.03
CA ASN A 240 -1.58 4.02 0.11
C ASN A 240 -0.87 4.40 1.42
N SER A 241 -0.61 5.69 1.60
CA SER A 241 -0.11 6.23 2.86
C SER A 241 -0.97 5.72 4.04
N GLY A 242 -0.34 5.17 5.07
CA GLY A 242 -0.95 4.53 6.22
C GLY A 242 -0.97 2.98 6.13
N ASN A 243 -0.97 2.36 4.94
CA ASN A 243 -0.82 0.91 4.80
C ASN A 243 0.65 0.46 4.85
N SER A 244 1.61 1.40 4.78
CA SER A 244 3.05 1.12 4.94
C SER A 244 3.32 0.38 6.24
N GLY A 245 4.11 -0.69 6.17
CA GLY A 245 4.45 -1.57 7.30
C GLY A 245 3.41 -2.67 7.57
N GLY A 246 2.24 -2.62 6.93
CA GLY A 246 1.23 -3.68 7.01
C GLY A 246 1.56 -4.90 6.16
N PRO A 247 0.87 -6.02 6.37
CA PRO A 247 1.12 -7.25 5.65
C PRO A 247 0.54 -7.24 4.23
N LEU A 248 1.28 -7.83 3.30
CA LEU A 248 0.77 -8.44 2.08
C LEU A 248 0.62 -9.94 2.35
N LEU A 249 -0.59 -10.46 2.25
CA LEU A 249 -0.95 -11.83 2.64
C LEU A 249 -1.28 -12.69 1.41
N ASN A 250 -0.94 -13.96 1.46
CA ASN A 250 -1.46 -14.96 0.54
C ASN A 250 -2.87 -15.44 0.98
N ARG A 251 -3.53 -16.26 0.17
CA ARG A 251 -4.87 -16.80 0.47
C ARG A 251 -4.95 -17.68 1.74
N SER A 252 -3.81 -18.14 2.26
CA SER A 252 -3.74 -18.88 3.52
C SER A 252 -3.57 -17.96 4.73
N GLY A 253 -3.54 -16.63 4.53
CA GLY A 253 -3.33 -15.65 5.59
C GLY A 253 -1.87 -15.56 6.08
N GLN A 254 -0.91 -16.05 5.30
CA GLN A 254 0.51 -15.94 5.62
C GLN A 254 1.11 -14.68 5.00
N VAL A 255 1.98 -13.99 5.75
CA VAL A 255 2.69 -12.79 5.29
C VAL A 255 3.72 -13.19 4.23
N ILE A 256 3.58 -12.68 3.02
CA ILE A 256 4.53 -12.86 1.91
C ILE A 256 5.31 -11.60 1.60
N GLY A 257 4.86 -10.44 2.12
CA GLY A 257 5.55 -9.17 1.98
C GLY A 257 5.09 -8.14 3.01
N ILE A 258 5.86 -7.06 3.13
CA ILE A 258 5.58 -5.88 3.95
C ILE A 258 5.24 -4.74 2.99
N ASN A 259 4.03 -4.20 3.06
CA ASN A 259 3.58 -3.12 2.18
C ASN A 259 4.46 -1.88 2.31
N VAL A 260 4.81 -1.27 1.18
CA VAL A 260 5.53 0.00 1.11
C VAL A 260 4.75 0.96 0.23
N ALA A 261 4.27 2.05 0.80
CA ALA A 261 3.70 3.14 0.01
C ALA A 261 4.85 3.98 -0.57
N VAL A 262 5.10 3.83 -1.85
CA VAL A 262 6.02 4.66 -2.60
C VAL A 262 5.23 5.72 -3.36
N ALA A 263 5.72 6.95 -3.37
CA ALA A 263 5.11 8.04 -4.13
C ALA A 263 5.29 7.78 -5.63
N THR A 264 4.43 6.95 -6.21
CA THR A 264 4.31 6.80 -7.66
C THR A 264 3.04 7.49 -8.11
N ASN A 265 3.10 8.29 -9.16
CA ASN A 265 1.93 8.89 -9.78
C ASN A 265 1.13 7.86 -10.62
N ALA A 266 1.38 6.57 -10.44
CA ALA A 266 0.78 5.48 -11.21
C ALA A 266 -0.30 4.77 -10.38
N GLN A 267 -1.53 4.76 -10.87
CA GLN A 267 -2.62 4.00 -10.26
C GLN A 267 -2.46 2.50 -10.54
N GLY A 268 -2.80 1.65 -9.56
CA GLY A 268 -2.75 0.20 -9.71
C GLY A 268 -1.32 -0.39 -9.67
N ILE A 269 -0.33 0.38 -9.22
CA ILE A 269 1.04 -0.09 -9.01
C ILE A 269 1.42 0.15 -7.55
N SER A 270 1.48 -0.92 -6.79
CA SER A 270 1.87 -0.94 -5.38
C SER A 270 3.01 -1.92 -5.17
N PHE A 271 3.72 -1.78 -4.05
CA PHE A 271 4.90 -2.57 -3.77
C PHE A 271 4.90 -3.14 -2.35
N ALA A 272 5.60 -4.26 -2.18
CA ALA A 272 5.88 -4.85 -0.88
C ALA A 272 7.30 -5.42 -0.84
N ILE A 273 7.97 -5.27 0.31
CA ILE A 273 9.26 -5.90 0.58
C ILE A 273 9.02 -7.40 0.78
N PRO A 274 9.73 -8.31 0.10
CA PRO A 274 9.60 -9.75 0.30
C PRO A 274 9.84 -10.15 1.75
N VAL A 275 8.95 -10.98 2.32
CA VAL A 275 9.07 -11.41 3.73
C VAL A 275 10.38 -12.13 4.03
N ASN A 276 10.92 -12.85 3.05
CA ASN A 276 12.18 -13.58 3.22
C ASN A 276 13.36 -12.64 3.50
N ALA A 277 13.34 -11.43 2.94
CA ALA A 277 14.41 -10.44 3.15
C ALA A 277 14.60 -10.05 4.63
N MET A 278 13.61 -10.28 5.50
CA MET A 278 13.68 -9.94 6.93
C MET A 278 13.83 -11.14 7.86
N LYS A 279 13.73 -12.38 7.37
CA LYS A 279 13.70 -13.57 8.24
C LYS A 279 14.93 -13.73 9.13
N GLY A 280 16.12 -13.43 8.59
CA GLY A 280 17.37 -13.50 9.34
C GLY A 280 17.46 -12.45 10.45
N THR A 281 17.12 -11.19 10.16
CA THR A 281 17.09 -10.10 11.13
C THR A 281 16.02 -10.33 12.19
N LEU A 282 14.83 -10.82 11.81
CA LEU A 282 13.77 -11.18 12.75
C LEU A 282 14.21 -12.27 13.73
N LYS A 283 14.88 -13.33 13.24
CA LYS A 283 15.43 -14.37 14.14
C LYS A 283 16.40 -13.79 15.17
N SER A 284 17.26 -12.86 14.77
CA SER A 284 18.18 -12.17 15.69
C SER A 284 17.44 -11.32 16.71
N VAL A 285 16.43 -10.59 16.30
CA VAL A 285 15.59 -9.74 17.15
C VAL A 285 14.84 -10.58 18.19
N LEU A 286 14.18 -11.66 17.77
CA LEU A 286 13.45 -12.58 18.66
C LEU A 286 14.38 -13.31 19.63
N ALA A 287 15.65 -13.48 19.27
CA ALA A 287 16.70 -14.02 20.17
C ALA A 287 17.29 -12.97 21.13
N GLY A 288 16.77 -11.73 21.14
CA GLY A 288 17.27 -10.64 21.98
C GLY A 288 18.62 -10.05 21.57
N LYS A 289 19.11 -10.37 20.36
CA LYS A 289 20.43 -9.94 19.85
C LYS A 289 20.39 -8.63 19.06
N GLY A 290 19.21 -7.98 18.98
CA GLY A 290 19.00 -6.82 18.13
C GLY A 290 18.97 -7.16 16.62
N VAL A 291 19.00 -6.13 15.79
CA VAL A 291 19.02 -6.30 14.32
C VAL A 291 20.43 -6.62 13.86
N ARG A 292 20.64 -7.85 13.37
CA ARG A 292 21.90 -8.31 12.81
C ARG A 292 21.67 -8.77 11.38
N ARG A 293 22.22 -8.02 10.41
CA ARG A 293 22.03 -8.27 8.98
C ARG A 293 23.18 -9.12 8.44
N ALA A 294 22.85 -10.24 7.80
CA ALA A 294 23.83 -11.04 7.07
C ALA A 294 24.34 -10.27 5.82
N TYR A 295 25.62 -10.39 5.57
CA TYR A 295 26.34 -9.64 4.53
C TYR A 295 27.24 -10.54 3.69
N LEU A 296 27.27 -10.29 2.38
CA LEU A 296 28.08 -11.01 1.40
C LEU A 296 29.32 -10.20 0.99
N GLY A 297 29.16 -8.91 0.68
CA GLY A 297 30.24 -8.02 0.25
C GLY A 297 30.56 -8.09 -1.24
N ALA A 298 29.57 -8.31 -2.08
CA ALA A 298 29.67 -8.22 -3.53
C ALA A 298 28.71 -7.17 -4.08
N ARG A 299 29.16 -6.37 -5.05
CA ARG A 299 28.33 -5.45 -5.83
C ARG A 299 27.95 -6.14 -7.13
N TYR A 300 26.71 -5.97 -7.54
CA TYR A 300 26.17 -6.68 -8.69
C TYR A 300 25.04 -5.89 -9.36
N VAL A 301 24.76 -6.28 -10.58
CA VAL A 301 23.54 -5.89 -11.30
C VAL A 301 22.73 -7.15 -11.60
N MET A 302 21.42 -7.07 -11.42
CA MET A 302 20.53 -8.18 -11.82
C MET A 302 20.46 -8.28 -13.34
N LEU A 303 20.66 -9.48 -13.87
CA LEU A 303 20.65 -9.69 -15.31
C LEU A 303 19.24 -9.54 -15.87
N THR A 304 19.14 -8.72 -16.90
CA THR A 304 18.04 -8.70 -17.88
C THR A 304 18.61 -9.20 -19.22
N PRO A 305 17.77 -9.56 -20.20
CA PRO A 305 18.27 -9.96 -21.53
C PRO A 305 19.22 -8.91 -22.16
N ASP A 306 18.92 -7.61 -21.97
CA ASP A 306 19.73 -6.51 -22.51
C ASP A 306 21.05 -6.40 -21.77
N ILE A 307 21.04 -6.46 -20.44
CA ILE A 307 22.27 -6.42 -19.63
C ILE A 307 23.14 -7.65 -19.93
N ALA A 308 22.54 -8.85 -20.02
CA ALA A 308 23.29 -10.05 -20.34
C ALA A 308 24.00 -9.95 -21.69
N LYS A 309 23.35 -9.39 -22.70
CA LYS A 309 23.94 -9.10 -24.01
C LYS A 309 25.05 -8.06 -23.91
N GLN A 310 24.84 -6.98 -23.16
CA GLN A 310 25.81 -5.89 -22.99
C GLN A 310 27.11 -6.38 -22.30
N VAL A 311 26.98 -7.23 -21.26
CA VAL A 311 28.15 -7.76 -20.52
C VAL A 311 28.74 -9.03 -21.15
N GLY A 312 28.13 -9.55 -22.22
CA GLY A 312 28.62 -10.71 -22.98
C GLY A 312 28.55 -12.04 -22.21
N THR A 313 27.57 -12.22 -21.31
CA THR A 313 27.40 -13.48 -20.58
C THR A 313 26.36 -14.38 -21.25
N SER A 314 26.56 -15.71 -21.13
CA SER A 314 25.59 -16.71 -21.56
C SER A 314 24.45 -16.93 -20.55
N ALA A 315 24.57 -16.44 -19.32
CA ALA A 315 23.54 -16.53 -18.31
C ALA A 315 22.34 -15.63 -18.69
N LYS A 316 21.14 -16.19 -18.62
CA LYS A 316 19.91 -15.46 -18.92
C LYS A 316 19.34 -14.73 -17.70
N GLU A 317 19.67 -15.18 -16.50
CA GLU A 317 19.23 -14.67 -15.21
C GLU A 317 20.34 -14.87 -14.17
N GLY A 318 20.30 -14.10 -13.10
CA GLY A 318 21.29 -14.09 -12.02
C GLY A 318 21.80 -12.69 -11.70
N ALA A 319 22.78 -12.61 -10.82
CA ALA A 319 23.43 -11.36 -10.41
C ALA A 319 24.86 -11.32 -10.97
N TYR A 320 25.11 -10.39 -11.89
CA TYR A 320 26.43 -10.19 -12.49
C TYR A 320 27.27 -9.28 -11.58
N VAL A 321 28.36 -9.83 -11.08
CA VAL A 321 29.28 -9.13 -10.18
C VAL A 321 30.10 -8.11 -10.96
N MET A 322 29.95 -6.85 -10.65
CA MET A 322 30.64 -5.75 -11.34
C MET A 322 30.92 -4.56 -10.44
N THR A 323 31.85 -3.71 -10.85
CA THR A 323 32.13 -2.44 -10.21
C THR A 323 30.95 -1.48 -10.30
N SER A 324 30.79 -0.60 -9.31
CA SER A 324 29.78 0.47 -9.30
C SER A 324 30.51 1.80 -9.16
N GLY A 325 30.64 2.54 -10.26
CA GLY A 325 31.46 3.72 -10.32
C GLY A 325 32.95 3.42 -9.97
N GLU A 326 33.49 4.13 -9.02
CA GLU A 326 34.88 3.92 -8.52
C GLU A 326 34.99 2.79 -7.47
N LYS A 327 33.86 2.19 -7.05
CA LYS A 327 33.86 1.18 -6.00
C LYS A 327 34.12 -0.21 -6.59
N SER A 328 35.04 -0.98 -5.96
CA SER A 328 35.38 -2.35 -6.35
C SER A 328 34.15 -3.29 -6.35
N ALA A 329 34.11 -4.23 -7.29
CA ALA A 329 33.05 -5.24 -7.38
C ALA A 329 32.93 -6.11 -6.12
N ILE A 330 34.07 -6.40 -5.50
CA ILE A 330 34.17 -7.16 -4.25
C ILE A 330 34.79 -6.27 -3.18
N VAL A 331 34.13 -6.25 -2.01
CA VAL A 331 34.63 -5.53 -0.84
C VAL A 331 35.78 -6.31 -0.22
N ALA A 332 36.92 -5.67 -0.06
CA ALA A 332 38.13 -6.30 0.51
C ALA A 332 37.85 -6.84 1.93
N GLY A 333 38.32 -8.05 2.24
CA GLY A 333 38.11 -8.73 3.52
C GLY A 333 36.68 -9.26 3.79
N SER A 334 35.73 -9.02 2.86
CA SER A 334 34.36 -9.51 2.95
C SER A 334 34.26 -11.03 2.82
N PRO A 335 33.09 -11.63 3.15
CA PRO A 335 32.78 -13.02 2.83
C PRO A 335 32.98 -13.38 1.35
N ALA A 336 32.58 -12.51 0.43
CA ALA A 336 32.74 -12.69 -1.00
C ALA A 336 34.24 -12.77 -1.40
N ASP A 337 35.07 -11.87 -0.85
CA ASP A 337 36.49 -11.85 -1.07
C ASP A 337 37.15 -13.13 -0.53
N LYS A 338 36.90 -13.47 0.73
CA LYS A 338 37.44 -14.68 1.36
C LYS A 338 37.05 -15.98 0.64
N ALA A 339 35.87 -15.99 0.03
CA ALA A 339 35.38 -17.11 -0.74
C ALA A 339 35.92 -17.14 -2.19
N GLY A 340 36.65 -16.10 -2.60
CA GLY A 340 37.24 -16.01 -3.92
C GLY A 340 36.26 -15.70 -5.04
N LEU A 341 35.15 -14.98 -4.74
CA LEU A 341 34.33 -14.36 -5.77
C LEU A 341 35.15 -13.32 -6.51
N ARG A 342 34.82 -13.08 -7.77
CA ARG A 342 35.53 -12.15 -8.64
C ARG A 342 34.54 -11.31 -9.45
N GLU A 343 35.02 -10.19 -9.91
CA GLU A 343 34.33 -9.43 -10.93
C GLU A 343 34.06 -10.32 -12.16
N LYS A 344 32.92 -10.11 -12.83
CA LYS A 344 32.39 -10.89 -13.95
C LYS A 344 31.83 -12.28 -13.59
N ASP A 345 31.85 -12.70 -12.34
CA ASP A 345 31.06 -13.86 -11.92
C ASP A 345 29.55 -13.56 -12.06
N VAL A 346 28.78 -14.55 -12.43
CA VAL A 346 27.31 -14.47 -12.35
C VAL A 346 26.85 -15.39 -11.23
N ILE A 347 26.28 -14.85 -10.17
CA ILE A 347 25.66 -15.63 -9.10
C ILE A 347 24.31 -16.09 -9.60
N THR A 348 24.15 -17.41 -9.86
CA THR A 348 22.94 -17.99 -10.42
C THR A 348 22.04 -18.64 -9.37
N LYS A 349 22.64 -19.15 -8.26
CA LYS A 349 21.89 -19.72 -7.14
C LYS A 349 22.53 -19.41 -5.80
N ILE A 350 21.70 -19.33 -4.77
CA ILE A 350 22.09 -19.34 -3.35
C ILE A 350 21.44 -20.55 -2.71
N ASN A 351 22.23 -21.56 -2.33
CA ASN A 351 21.75 -22.89 -2.00
C ASN A 351 20.87 -23.44 -3.14
N SER A 352 19.61 -23.79 -2.89
CA SER A 352 18.66 -24.27 -3.90
C SER A 352 17.88 -23.16 -4.62
N LEU A 353 17.99 -21.91 -4.16
CA LEU A 353 17.19 -20.79 -4.66
C LEU A 353 17.85 -20.14 -5.88
N VAL A 354 17.08 -19.97 -6.95
CA VAL A 354 17.54 -19.37 -8.22
C VAL A 354 17.48 -17.84 -8.09
N VAL A 355 18.63 -17.19 -8.27
CA VAL A 355 18.77 -15.73 -8.25
C VAL A 355 18.08 -15.11 -9.46
N GLY A 356 17.24 -14.10 -9.23
CA GLY A 356 16.40 -13.45 -10.24
C GLY A 356 14.98 -14.04 -10.32
N LYS A 357 14.84 -15.34 -10.15
CA LYS A 357 13.51 -15.98 -10.16
C LYS A 357 12.85 -16.00 -8.78
N GLN A 358 13.61 -16.27 -7.74
CA GLN A 358 13.11 -16.44 -6.37
C GLN A 358 13.49 -15.27 -5.46
N GLY A 359 14.29 -14.36 -5.91
CA GLY A 359 14.74 -13.13 -5.25
C GLY A 359 16.06 -12.65 -5.82
N ASP A 360 16.48 -11.45 -5.46
CA ASP A 360 17.83 -10.97 -5.68
C ASP A 360 18.80 -11.49 -4.60
N VAL A 361 20.11 -11.23 -4.77
CA VAL A 361 21.12 -11.69 -3.80
C VAL A 361 20.88 -11.12 -2.42
N SER A 362 20.48 -9.84 -2.30
CA SER A 362 20.27 -9.17 -1.01
C SER A 362 19.09 -9.77 -0.25
N SER A 363 17.95 -10.00 -0.93
CA SER A 363 16.77 -10.64 -0.34
C SER A 363 17.04 -12.08 0.08
N LEU A 364 17.70 -12.86 -0.79
CA LEU A 364 17.99 -14.28 -0.50
C LEU A 364 18.99 -14.44 0.64
N ILE A 365 20.02 -13.58 0.73
CA ILE A 365 20.97 -13.54 1.86
C ILE A 365 20.26 -13.07 3.14
N GLY A 366 19.22 -12.24 3.02
CA GLY A 366 18.41 -11.76 4.14
C GLY A 366 17.68 -12.86 4.93
N GLU A 367 17.55 -14.07 4.40
CA GLU A 367 16.98 -15.22 5.11
C GLU A 367 17.93 -15.79 6.17
N TYR A 368 19.22 -15.50 6.05
CA TYR A 368 20.29 -16.07 6.88
C TYR A 368 20.73 -15.10 7.98
N GLN A 369 21.50 -15.64 8.92
CA GLN A 369 22.15 -14.88 10.00
C GLN A 369 23.65 -14.76 9.74
N PRO A 370 24.31 -13.75 10.34
CA PRO A 370 25.77 -13.71 10.38
C PRO A 370 26.33 -15.01 10.98
N GLY A 371 27.32 -15.60 10.29
CA GLY A 371 27.92 -16.90 10.63
C GLY A 371 27.35 -18.08 9.87
N ASP A 372 26.19 -17.95 9.24
CA ASP A 372 25.64 -19.01 8.40
C ASP A 372 26.50 -19.25 7.15
N VAL A 373 26.58 -20.49 6.72
CA VAL A 373 27.29 -20.89 5.50
C VAL A 373 26.29 -21.14 4.38
N VAL A 374 26.49 -20.44 3.26
CA VAL A 374 25.70 -20.62 2.03
C VAL A 374 26.54 -21.13 0.89
N ALA A 375 25.95 -21.93 0.01
CA ALA A 375 26.57 -22.37 -1.24
C ALA A 375 26.11 -21.46 -2.37
N LEU A 376 27.03 -20.70 -2.96
CA LEU A 376 26.76 -19.91 -4.15
C LEU A 376 27.10 -20.72 -5.39
N THR A 377 26.14 -20.93 -6.28
CA THR A 377 26.41 -21.42 -7.64
C THR A 377 26.71 -20.20 -8.50
N ILE A 378 27.90 -20.15 -9.09
CA ILE A 378 28.35 -19.08 -9.96
C ILE A 378 28.69 -19.59 -11.35
N LEU A 379 28.48 -18.74 -12.36
CA LEU A 379 29.01 -18.96 -13.70
C LEU A 379 30.27 -18.07 -13.87
N ARG A 380 31.42 -18.69 -14.07
CA ARG A 380 32.72 -18.03 -14.30
C ARG A 380 33.35 -18.58 -15.57
N ASP A 381 33.66 -17.71 -16.53
CA ASP A 381 34.23 -18.13 -17.84
C ASP A 381 33.42 -19.21 -18.54
N GLY A 382 32.08 -19.10 -18.48
CA GLY A 382 31.15 -20.07 -19.07
C GLY A 382 31.04 -21.42 -18.32
N LYS A 383 31.72 -21.58 -17.17
CA LYS A 383 31.71 -22.83 -16.37
C LYS A 383 31.00 -22.56 -15.02
N GLU A 384 30.11 -23.49 -14.68
CA GLU A 384 29.44 -23.46 -13.36
C GLU A 384 30.42 -23.95 -12.28
N ARG A 385 30.41 -23.22 -11.15
CA ARG A 385 31.19 -23.53 -9.96
C ARG A 385 30.35 -23.32 -8.72
N VAL A 386 30.61 -24.10 -7.68
CA VAL A 386 29.98 -23.91 -6.36
C VAL A 386 31.04 -23.38 -5.41
N VAL A 387 30.73 -22.26 -4.76
CA VAL A 387 31.59 -21.58 -3.79
C VAL A 387 30.84 -21.53 -2.46
N ARG A 388 31.47 -22.01 -1.39
CA ARG A 388 30.92 -21.90 -0.03
C ARG A 388 31.35 -20.60 0.61
N VAL A 389 30.40 -19.86 1.18
CA VAL A 389 30.61 -18.54 1.77
C VAL A 389 30.06 -18.54 3.19
N THR A 390 30.89 -18.20 4.19
CA THR A 390 30.44 -17.89 5.54
C THR A 390 30.06 -16.41 5.61
N LEU A 391 28.79 -16.11 5.85
CA LEU A 391 28.28 -14.74 5.89
C LEU A 391 28.79 -13.98 7.12
N SER A 392 29.13 -12.71 6.99
CA SER A 392 29.45 -11.83 8.09
C SER A 392 28.25 -10.96 8.51
N GLU A 393 28.41 -10.20 9.56
CA GLU A 393 27.47 -9.13 9.89
C GLU A 393 27.79 -7.87 9.09
N TYR A 394 26.77 -7.18 8.60
CA TYR A 394 26.91 -5.86 7.96
C TYR A 394 27.27 -4.83 9.04
N GLN A 395 28.43 -4.17 8.90
CA GLN A 395 28.97 -3.26 9.92
C GLN A 395 28.58 -1.79 9.72
N GLY A 396 27.84 -1.47 8.64
CA GLY A 396 27.60 -0.06 8.28
C GLY A 396 28.89 0.66 7.79
N GLY A 397 28.75 1.61 6.88
CA GLY A 397 29.88 2.43 6.40
C GLY A 397 30.36 2.12 4.99
N GLU A 398 30.01 0.98 4.42
CA GLU A 398 30.19 0.67 3.01
C GLU A 398 28.85 0.43 2.32
N SER A 399 27.93 1.41 2.44
CA SER A 399 26.72 1.40 1.62
C SER A 399 27.12 1.44 0.16
N GLY A 400 26.92 0.32 -0.51
CA GLY A 400 26.93 0.29 -1.96
C GLY A 400 25.70 1.05 -2.45
N GLU A 401 25.80 2.36 -2.62
CA GLU A 401 24.98 3.15 -3.52
C GLU A 401 25.69 3.28 -4.85
#